data_4153ee1df610801a99377ca35e2db7ea
#
_entry.id   4153ee1df610801a99377ca35e2db7ea
#
_cell.length_a   1.000
_cell.length_b   1.000
_cell.length_c   1.000
_cell.angle_alpha   90.00
_cell.angle_beta   90.00
_cell.angle_gamma   90.00
#
_symmetry.space_group_name_H-M   'P 1'
#
loop_
_entity.id
_entity.type
_entity.pdbx_description
1 polymer ?
#
loop_
_entity_poly.entity_id
_entity_poly.type
_entity_poly.pdbx_seq_one_letter_code
_entity_poly.pdbx_strand_id
1 'polypeptide(L)'
;QADGDAVDFVSRLFGLPGKAAAMKLADDFSIPYDARKKPSIRPKIRAPTPEQRYRQEESRCYKVLSDYFHHLRTWKRQYAPQQPEDEWHPLFVEALQRESHIEYLLDVLLYGTAEEKKALVAEQRKEVMRLEQRFAEHTAGHDRGRSQRKSGLDR
;
A
#
# COMPACT_ATOMS: atom_id res chain seq x y z
N GLN A 1 5.72 -23.28 25.78
CA GLN A 1 6.22 -23.88 24.53
C GLN A 1 7.58 -23.24 24.26
N ALA A 2 8.66 -24.03 24.28
CA ALA A 2 9.98 -23.56 23.94
C ALA A 2 10.13 -23.57 22.41
N ASP A 3 9.89 -22.44 21.79
CA ASP A 3 10.15 -22.21 20.38
C ASP A 3 11.65 -21.85 20.28
N GLY A 4 12.43 -22.67 19.62
CA GLY A 4 13.87 -22.44 19.42
C GLY A 4 14.36 -23.17 18.19
N ASP A 5 15.33 -22.59 17.49
CA ASP A 5 15.98 -23.24 16.35
C ASP A 5 17.09 -24.23 16.79
N ALA A 6 17.72 -24.91 15.86
CA ALA A 6 18.79 -25.85 16.14
C ALA A 6 19.97 -25.22 16.88
N VAL A 7 20.24 -23.94 16.66
CA VAL A 7 21.29 -23.18 17.34
C VAL A 7 20.93 -22.94 18.79
N ASP A 8 19.68 -22.60 19.08
CA ASP A 8 19.19 -22.42 20.46
C ASP A 8 19.21 -23.73 21.23
N PHE A 9 18.87 -24.85 20.58
CA PHE A 9 18.96 -26.17 21.20
C PHE A 9 20.40 -26.51 21.60
N VAL A 10 21.36 -26.35 20.68
CA VAL A 10 22.79 -26.61 20.96
C VAL A 10 23.36 -25.63 21.98
N SER A 11 22.94 -24.37 21.91
CA SER A 11 23.31 -23.33 22.89
C SER A 11 22.91 -23.75 24.32
N ARG A 12 21.70 -24.23 24.52
CA ARG A 12 21.20 -24.69 25.82
C ARG A 12 21.84 -26.02 26.25
N LEU A 13 22.03 -26.96 25.31
CA LEU A 13 22.60 -28.27 25.61
C LEU A 13 24.04 -28.22 26.07
N PHE A 14 24.84 -27.35 25.46
CA PHE A 14 26.28 -27.23 25.75
C PHE A 14 26.64 -25.95 26.54
N GLY A 15 25.68 -25.14 26.93
CA GLY A 15 25.92 -23.89 27.65
C GLY A 15 26.74 -22.86 26.84
N LEU A 16 26.65 -22.91 25.50
CA LEU A 16 27.42 -22.06 24.61
C LEU A 16 26.63 -20.80 24.21
N PRO A 17 27.32 -19.66 24.02
CA PRO A 17 26.66 -18.50 23.39
C PRO A 17 26.28 -18.84 21.94
N GLY A 18 25.17 -18.26 21.43
CA GLY A 18 24.57 -18.64 20.13
C GLY A 18 25.56 -18.68 18.96
N LYS A 19 26.56 -17.76 18.92
CA LYS A 19 27.61 -17.81 17.89
C LYS A 19 28.49 -19.06 18.01
N ALA A 20 28.87 -19.46 19.21
CA ALA A 20 29.71 -20.65 19.41
C ALA A 20 28.90 -21.94 19.14
N ALA A 21 27.60 -21.95 19.46
CA ALA A 21 26.70 -23.03 19.13
C ALA A 21 26.52 -23.20 17.61
N ALA A 22 26.40 -22.09 16.88
CA ALA A 22 26.34 -22.12 15.41
C ALA A 22 27.62 -22.61 14.77
N MET A 23 28.81 -22.18 15.29
CA MET A 23 30.10 -22.66 14.83
C MET A 23 30.25 -24.15 15.10
N LYS A 24 29.89 -24.61 16.30
CA LYS A 24 29.94 -26.04 16.64
C LYS A 24 29.07 -26.89 15.70
N LEU A 25 27.86 -26.44 15.42
CA LEU A 25 27.00 -27.10 14.44
C LEU A 25 27.61 -27.14 13.04
N ALA A 26 28.21 -26.04 12.59
CA ALA A 26 28.89 -26.01 11.29
C ALA A 26 30.05 -27.00 11.23
N ASP A 27 30.83 -27.09 12.29
CA ASP A 27 31.94 -28.05 12.40
C ASP A 27 31.44 -29.51 12.43
N ASP A 28 30.42 -29.81 13.24
CA ASP A 28 29.81 -31.14 13.37
C ASP A 28 29.23 -31.64 12.03
N PHE A 29 28.65 -30.75 11.24
CA PHE A 29 28.08 -31.06 9.93
C PHE A 29 29.02 -30.76 8.73
N SER A 30 30.27 -30.45 9.00
CA SER A 30 31.27 -30.11 7.96
C SER A 30 30.80 -28.98 6.99
N ILE A 31 30.07 -28.03 7.50
CA ILE A 31 29.58 -26.87 6.73
C ILE A 31 30.69 -25.81 6.71
N PRO A 32 31.27 -25.48 5.53
CA PRO A 32 32.34 -24.50 5.46
C PRO A 32 31.79 -23.09 5.84
N TYR A 33 32.40 -22.45 6.83
CA TYR A 33 32.10 -21.09 7.22
C TYR A 33 33.39 -20.27 7.38
N ASP A 34 33.27 -18.96 7.12
CA ASP A 34 34.38 -18.02 7.34
C ASP A 34 34.11 -17.26 8.65
N ALA A 35 34.81 -17.65 9.70
CA ALA A 35 34.73 -17.05 11.03
C ALA A 35 35.07 -15.55 11.07
N ARG A 36 35.77 -15.03 10.05
CA ARG A 36 36.22 -13.64 9.92
C ARG A 36 35.20 -12.77 9.20
N LYS A 37 34.31 -13.35 8.41
CA LYS A 37 33.20 -12.58 7.78
C LYS A 37 32.14 -12.26 8.81
N LYS A 38 32.00 -10.97 9.10
CA LYS A 38 30.78 -10.50 9.77
C LYS A 38 29.57 -10.96 8.94
N PRO A 39 28.57 -11.63 9.56
CA PRO A 39 27.40 -12.04 8.80
C PRO A 39 26.80 -10.80 8.15
N SER A 40 26.86 -10.75 6.83
CA SER A 40 26.11 -9.73 6.08
C SER A 40 24.65 -10.11 6.17
N ILE A 41 24.02 -9.77 7.29
CA ILE A 41 22.57 -9.83 7.47
C ILE A 41 21.99 -8.63 6.70
N ARG A 42 22.24 -8.58 5.41
CA ARG A 42 21.35 -7.87 4.50
C ARG A 42 20.35 -8.93 4.06
N PRO A 43 19.08 -8.86 4.53
CA PRO A 43 18.07 -9.71 3.94
C PRO A 43 18.16 -9.46 2.44
N LYS A 44 18.46 -10.49 1.65
CA LYS A 44 18.32 -10.39 0.20
C LYS A 44 16.86 -10.10 -0.04
N ILE A 45 16.52 -8.83 -0.26
CA ILE A 45 15.18 -8.41 -0.67
C ILE A 45 14.95 -9.15 -1.98
N ARG A 46 14.26 -10.27 -1.92
CA ARG A 46 13.87 -11.01 -3.12
C ARG A 46 12.92 -10.11 -3.88
N ALA A 47 13.21 -9.90 -5.16
CA ALA A 47 12.27 -9.18 -6.02
C ALA A 47 10.88 -9.84 -5.91
N PRO A 48 9.81 -9.06 -5.82
CA PRO A 48 8.47 -9.61 -5.67
C PRO A 48 8.13 -10.50 -6.86
N THR A 49 7.50 -11.64 -6.59
CA THR A 49 7.03 -12.56 -7.63
C THR A 49 5.99 -11.88 -8.52
N PRO A 50 5.75 -12.36 -9.75
CA PRO A 50 4.69 -11.81 -10.62
C PRO A 50 3.33 -11.78 -9.93
N GLU A 51 3.01 -12.80 -9.16
CA GLU A 51 1.77 -12.87 -8.38
C GLU A 51 1.71 -11.82 -7.27
N GLN A 52 2.81 -11.61 -6.54
CA GLN A 52 2.90 -10.57 -5.53
C GLN A 52 2.77 -9.17 -6.14
N ARG A 53 3.37 -8.93 -7.30
CA ARG A 53 3.21 -7.65 -8.04
C ARG A 53 1.75 -7.43 -8.43
N TYR A 54 1.09 -8.45 -8.97
CA TYR A 54 -0.32 -8.36 -9.33
C TYR A 54 -1.19 -8.03 -8.11
N ARG A 55 -1.01 -8.72 -6.99
CA ARG A 55 -1.76 -8.44 -5.75
C ARG A 55 -1.52 -7.02 -5.22
N GLN A 56 -0.30 -6.50 -5.38
CA GLN A 56 0.00 -5.11 -5.02
C GLN A 56 -0.71 -4.12 -5.95
N GLU A 57 -0.73 -4.38 -7.26
CA GLU A 57 -1.46 -3.56 -8.24
C GLU A 57 -2.98 -3.62 -8.03
N GLU A 58 -3.54 -4.79 -7.76
CA GLU A 58 -4.95 -4.96 -7.43
C GLU A 58 -5.34 -4.18 -6.17
N SER A 59 -4.58 -4.33 -5.09
CA SER A 59 -4.82 -3.60 -3.84
C SER A 59 -4.69 -2.08 -4.01
N ARG A 60 -3.72 -1.63 -4.81
CA ARG A 60 -3.54 -0.22 -5.15
C ARG A 60 -4.72 0.32 -5.95
N CYS A 61 -5.15 -0.41 -6.97
CA CYS A 61 -6.31 -0.07 -7.80
C CYS A 61 -7.57 0.07 -6.95
N TYR A 62 -7.86 -0.92 -6.11
CA TYR A 62 -8.99 -0.89 -5.19
C TYR A 62 -8.94 0.32 -4.25
N LYS A 63 -7.80 0.58 -3.62
CA LYS A 63 -7.65 1.71 -2.69
C LYS A 63 -7.93 3.04 -3.37
N VAL A 64 -7.30 3.30 -4.52
CA VAL A 64 -7.46 4.58 -5.23
C VAL A 64 -8.89 4.79 -5.72
N LEU A 65 -9.53 3.76 -6.27
CA LEU A 65 -10.93 3.84 -6.70
C LEU A 65 -11.88 4.01 -5.51
N SER A 66 -11.61 3.37 -4.37
CA SER A 66 -12.39 3.53 -3.14
C SER A 66 -12.27 4.95 -2.58
N ASP A 67 -11.06 5.51 -2.52
CA ASP A 67 -10.83 6.88 -2.10
C ASP A 67 -11.56 7.86 -3.03
N TYR A 68 -11.49 7.63 -4.34
CA TYR A 68 -12.22 8.45 -5.32
C TYR A 68 -13.74 8.36 -5.15
N PHE A 69 -14.27 7.16 -4.94
CA PHE A 69 -15.70 6.96 -4.67
C PHE A 69 -16.19 7.75 -3.43
N HIS A 70 -15.38 7.75 -2.36
CA HIS A 70 -15.68 8.56 -1.18
C HIS A 70 -15.68 10.07 -1.48
N HIS A 71 -14.75 10.54 -2.31
CA HIS A 71 -14.73 11.93 -2.77
C HIS A 71 -15.98 12.26 -3.59
N LEU A 72 -16.38 11.41 -4.55
CA LEU A 72 -17.56 11.62 -5.36
C LEU A 72 -18.82 11.74 -4.50
N ARG A 73 -18.99 10.85 -3.52
CA ARG A 73 -20.12 10.91 -2.58
C ARG A 73 -20.10 12.17 -1.70
N THR A 74 -18.91 12.62 -1.33
CA THR A 74 -18.76 13.86 -0.55
C THR A 74 -19.08 15.08 -1.41
N TRP A 75 -18.57 15.15 -2.62
CA TRP A 75 -18.83 16.24 -3.57
C TRP A 75 -20.32 16.33 -3.94
N LYS A 76 -20.96 15.19 -4.17
CA LYS A 76 -22.40 15.12 -4.45
C LYS A 76 -23.24 15.74 -3.34
N ARG A 77 -22.83 15.61 -2.09
CA ARG A 77 -23.53 16.22 -0.95
C ARG A 77 -23.14 17.69 -0.72
N GLN A 78 -21.84 17.98 -0.85
CA GLN A 78 -21.29 19.29 -0.50
C GLN A 78 -21.59 20.35 -1.55
N TYR A 79 -21.60 19.97 -2.83
CA TYR A 79 -21.75 20.87 -3.97
C TYR A 79 -23.12 20.74 -4.67
N ALA A 80 -24.08 20.07 -4.01
CA ALA A 80 -25.46 20.01 -4.53
C ALA A 80 -26.04 21.42 -4.65
N PRO A 81 -26.71 21.75 -5.77
CA PRO A 81 -27.40 23.04 -5.93
C PRO A 81 -28.46 23.21 -4.82
N GLN A 82 -28.52 24.38 -4.25
CA GLN A 82 -29.48 24.70 -3.20
C GLN A 82 -30.88 25.10 -3.81
N GLN A 83 -30.84 25.67 -5.02
CA GLN A 83 -31.99 26.10 -5.77
C GLN A 83 -31.96 25.54 -7.19
N PRO A 84 -33.10 25.36 -7.85
CA PRO A 84 -33.13 24.81 -9.23
C PRO A 84 -32.40 25.67 -10.26
N GLU A 85 -32.29 26.97 -10.02
CA GLU A 85 -31.63 27.95 -10.90
C GLU A 85 -30.13 28.06 -10.66
N ASP A 86 -29.59 27.42 -9.61
CA ASP A 86 -28.17 27.48 -9.31
C ASP A 86 -27.33 26.77 -10.40
N GLU A 87 -26.21 27.39 -10.78
CA GLU A 87 -25.25 26.74 -11.65
C GLU A 87 -24.64 25.52 -10.96
N TRP A 88 -24.59 24.40 -11.69
CA TRP A 88 -24.05 23.16 -11.16
C TRP A 88 -22.53 23.24 -11.03
N HIS A 89 -22.07 23.03 -9.82
CA HIS A 89 -20.63 22.99 -9.56
C HIS A 89 -19.96 21.82 -10.32
N PRO A 90 -18.79 22.01 -10.98
CA PRO A 90 -18.13 20.96 -11.78
C PRO A 90 -17.91 19.65 -11.02
N LEU A 91 -17.57 19.71 -9.73
CA LEU A 91 -17.38 18.50 -8.90
C LEU A 91 -18.71 17.75 -8.63
N PHE A 92 -19.82 18.47 -8.57
CA PHE A 92 -21.15 17.85 -8.46
C PHE A 92 -21.49 17.09 -9.76
N VAL A 93 -21.25 17.71 -10.90
CA VAL A 93 -21.45 17.08 -12.22
C VAL A 93 -20.57 15.84 -12.38
N GLU A 94 -19.29 15.93 -12.02
CA GLU A 94 -18.36 14.81 -12.02
C GLU A 94 -18.87 13.67 -11.13
N ALA A 95 -19.37 13.98 -9.93
CA ALA A 95 -19.91 13.00 -9.02
C ALA A 95 -21.12 12.26 -9.62
N LEU A 96 -22.06 12.98 -10.23
CA LEU A 96 -23.23 12.37 -10.88
C LEU A 96 -22.85 11.45 -12.04
N GLN A 97 -21.82 11.82 -12.82
CA GLN A 97 -21.40 11.07 -13.99
C GLN A 97 -20.57 9.83 -13.66
N ARG A 98 -19.77 9.90 -12.60
CA ARG A 98 -18.75 8.89 -12.30
C ARG A 98 -19.13 7.94 -11.17
N GLU A 99 -20.01 8.32 -10.25
CA GLU A 99 -20.31 7.55 -9.04
C GLU A 99 -20.70 6.10 -9.36
N SER A 100 -21.70 5.88 -10.21
CA SER A 100 -22.18 4.53 -10.55
C SER A 100 -21.14 3.69 -11.30
N HIS A 101 -20.33 4.33 -12.15
CA HIS A 101 -19.27 3.62 -12.86
C HIS A 101 -18.16 3.14 -11.90
N ILE A 102 -17.74 4.00 -10.98
CA ILE A 102 -16.71 3.63 -9.99
C ILE A 102 -17.24 2.57 -9.03
N GLU A 103 -18.49 2.65 -8.62
CA GLU A 103 -19.16 1.63 -7.80
C GLU A 103 -19.12 0.27 -8.50
N TYR A 104 -19.49 0.21 -9.79
CA TYR A 104 -19.37 -1.02 -10.57
C TYR A 104 -17.94 -1.58 -10.63
N LEU A 105 -16.93 -0.72 -10.83
CA LEU A 105 -15.52 -1.17 -10.85
C LEU A 105 -15.10 -1.76 -9.51
N LEU A 106 -15.54 -1.16 -8.39
CA LEU A 106 -15.28 -1.67 -7.05
C LEU A 106 -15.97 -3.02 -6.81
N ASP A 107 -17.20 -3.19 -7.28
CA ASP A 107 -17.92 -4.47 -7.19
C ASP A 107 -17.19 -5.58 -7.96
N VAL A 108 -16.69 -5.29 -9.17
CA VAL A 108 -15.88 -6.26 -9.93
C VAL A 108 -14.58 -6.61 -9.18
N LEU A 109 -13.91 -5.63 -8.55
CA LEU A 109 -12.70 -5.90 -7.76
C LEU A 109 -12.99 -6.73 -6.51
N LEU A 110 -14.18 -6.62 -5.92
CA LEU A 110 -14.57 -7.39 -4.74
C LEU A 110 -15.08 -8.79 -5.09
N TYR A 111 -16.00 -8.87 -6.03
CA TYR A 111 -16.81 -10.07 -6.27
C TYR A 111 -16.54 -10.74 -7.62
N GLY A 112 -15.84 -10.07 -8.53
CA GLY A 112 -15.52 -10.61 -9.86
C GLY A 112 -14.58 -11.81 -9.83
N THR A 113 -14.53 -12.51 -10.93
CA THR A 113 -13.59 -13.62 -11.17
C THR A 113 -12.15 -13.13 -11.26
N ALA A 114 -11.18 -14.03 -11.10
CA ALA A 114 -9.77 -13.69 -11.20
C ALA A 114 -9.39 -13.07 -12.58
N GLU A 115 -10.04 -13.52 -13.64
CA GLU A 115 -9.79 -13.00 -15.00
C GLU A 115 -10.38 -11.59 -15.19
N GLU A 116 -11.61 -11.36 -14.69
CA GLU A 116 -12.23 -10.03 -14.70
C GLU A 116 -11.43 -9.02 -13.92
N LYS A 117 -10.96 -9.37 -12.72
CA LYS A 117 -10.10 -8.51 -11.90
C LYS A 117 -8.80 -8.16 -12.60
N LYS A 118 -8.15 -9.14 -13.24
CA LYS A 118 -6.91 -8.90 -13.99
C LYS A 118 -7.13 -7.96 -15.19
N ALA A 119 -8.20 -8.18 -15.95
CA ALA A 119 -8.55 -7.33 -17.07
C ALA A 119 -8.82 -5.90 -16.62
N LEU A 120 -9.61 -5.73 -15.56
CA LEU A 120 -9.94 -4.43 -15.00
C LEU A 120 -8.70 -3.68 -14.47
N VAL A 121 -7.84 -4.34 -13.70
CA VAL A 121 -6.60 -3.71 -13.19
C VAL A 121 -5.71 -3.24 -14.34
N ALA A 122 -5.60 -4.04 -15.42
CA ALA A 122 -4.81 -3.65 -16.59
C ALA A 122 -5.43 -2.44 -17.33
N GLU A 123 -6.75 -2.43 -17.50
CA GLU A 123 -7.48 -1.35 -18.16
C GLU A 123 -7.44 -0.04 -17.36
N GLN A 124 -7.70 -0.11 -16.05
CA GLN A 124 -7.79 1.07 -15.19
C GLN A 124 -6.44 1.65 -14.76
N ARG A 125 -5.33 1.02 -15.12
CA ARG A 125 -3.98 1.43 -14.69
C ARG A 125 -3.67 2.92 -14.95
N LYS A 126 -4.05 3.44 -16.11
CA LYS A 126 -3.81 4.84 -16.48
C LYS A 126 -4.68 5.80 -15.67
N GLU A 127 -5.94 5.42 -15.45
CA GLU A 127 -6.89 6.24 -14.67
C GLU A 127 -6.49 6.28 -13.20
N VAL A 128 -6.10 5.14 -12.63
CA VAL A 128 -5.57 5.05 -11.26
C VAL A 128 -4.36 5.98 -11.07
N MET A 129 -3.41 5.99 -12.01
CA MET A 129 -2.26 6.89 -11.94
C MET A 129 -2.66 8.37 -11.98
N ARG A 130 -3.64 8.74 -12.82
CA ARG A 130 -4.16 10.13 -12.89
C ARG A 130 -4.83 10.55 -11.59
N LEU A 131 -5.64 9.65 -11.01
CA LEU A 131 -6.33 9.92 -9.76
C LEU A 131 -5.33 10.08 -8.61
N GLU A 132 -4.31 9.23 -8.51
CA GLU A 132 -3.25 9.38 -7.51
C GLU A 132 -2.53 10.72 -7.62
N GLN A 133 -2.16 11.11 -8.82
CA GLN A 133 -1.51 12.41 -9.06
C GLN A 133 -2.43 13.56 -8.63
N ARG A 134 -3.70 13.54 -9.04
CA ARG A 134 -4.69 14.56 -8.66
C ARG A 134 -4.86 14.67 -7.15
N PHE A 135 -4.91 13.55 -6.43
CA PHE A 135 -5.04 13.56 -4.97
C PHE A 135 -3.75 14.00 -4.27
N ALA A 136 -2.57 13.63 -4.79
CA ALA A 136 -1.30 14.09 -4.26
C ALA A 136 -1.15 15.62 -4.38
N GLU A 137 -1.56 16.21 -5.49
CA GLU A 137 -1.55 17.66 -5.70
C GLU A 137 -2.52 18.37 -4.75
N HIS A 138 -3.70 17.78 -4.50
CA HIS A 138 -4.71 18.34 -3.60
C HIS A 138 -4.24 18.35 -2.14
N THR A 139 -3.58 17.28 -1.70
CA THR A 139 -2.99 17.17 -0.35
C THR A 139 -1.83 18.14 -0.15
N ALA A 140 -0.95 18.28 -1.15
CA ALA A 140 0.17 19.21 -1.11
C ALA A 140 -0.27 20.69 -1.09
N GLY A 141 -1.39 21.01 -1.73
CA GLY A 141 -2.01 22.35 -1.71
C GLY A 141 -2.61 22.71 -0.34
N HIS A 142 -3.22 21.73 0.32
CA HIS A 142 -3.86 21.93 1.63
C HIS A 142 -2.85 22.14 2.76
N ASP A 143 -1.71 21.46 2.71
CA ASP A 143 -0.63 21.57 3.71
C ASP A 143 0.10 22.92 3.62
N ARG A 144 0.26 23.47 2.42
CA ARG A 144 0.83 24.82 2.22
C ARG A 144 -0.07 25.92 2.80
N GLY A 145 -1.38 25.80 2.68
CA GLY A 145 -2.35 26.74 3.26
C GLY A 145 -2.40 26.71 4.79
N ARG A 146 -2.13 25.56 5.39
CA ARG A 146 -2.12 25.39 6.86
C ARG A 146 -0.85 25.94 7.52
N SER A 147 0.30 25.83 6.85
CA SER A 147 1.57 26.41 7.32
C SER A 147 1.56 27.94 7.32
N GLN A 148 0.92 28.56 6.32
CA GLN A 148 0.85 30.02 6.24
C GLN A 148 -0.08 30.65 7.29
N ARG A 149 -1.11 29.93 7.75
CA ARG A 149 -2.01 30.41 8.82
C ARG A 149 -1.40 30.35 10.22
N LYS A 150 -0.40 29.49 10.45
CA LYS A 150 0.29 29.41 11.73
C LYS A 150 1.37 30.50 11.92
N SER A 151 1.93 31.02 10.85
CA SER A 151 2.96 32.10 10.91
C SER A 151 2.37 33.51 11.03
N GLY A 152 1.06 33.68 10.94
CA GLY A 152 0.37 34.97 11.01
C GLY A 152 -0.21 35.34 12.38
N LEU A 153 -0.05 34.48 13.40
CA LEU A 153 -0.66 34.69 14.73
C LEU A 153 0.32 35.15 15.82
N ASP A 154 1.60 35.34 15.45
CA ASP A 154 2.62 35.91 16.36
C ASP A 154 3.11 37.27 15.86
N ARG A 155 2.20 38.27 15.89
CA ARG A 155 2.56 39.71 15.88
C ARG A 155 1.54 40.53 16.65
#